data_f8c83bdcd753e7ec6817b64cf950a3b9
#
_entry.id   f8c83bdcd753e7ec6817b64cf950a3b9
#
_cell.length_a   1.000
_cell.length_b   1.000
_cell.length_c   1.000
_cell.angle_alpha   90.00
_cell.angle_beta   90.00
_cell.angle_gamma   90.00
#
_symmetry.space_group_name_H-M   'P 1'
#
loop_
_entity.id
_entity.type
_entity.pdbx_description
1 polymer ?
#
loop_
_entity_poly.entity_id
_entity_poly.type
_entity_poly.pdbx_seq_one_letter_code
_entity_poly.pdbx_strand_id
1 'polypeptide(L)'
;MAEDAKIDDVDLDTESLNVPVLHGKYLKLFYEQKLKLKKYKIQYKSLNKVLSEYYRGELNNPEDLKQIGRDPWEKHVLKADVSQYIEGDQEMVDLVTRMVYQEQVVSLLEDIMKSINNRGFHINAAINWRKLTQFGV
;
A
#
# COMPACT_ATOMS: atom_id res chain seq x y z
N MET A 1 8.38 3.21 -15.71
CA MET A 1 7.29 4.15 -15.41
C MET A 1 7.45 5.49 -16.10
N ALA A 2 8.66 6.04 -16.19
CA ALA A 2 8.88 7.35 -16.82
C ALA A 2 8.46 7.38 -18.31
N GLU A 3 8.66 6.30 -19.04
CA GLU A 3 8.25 6.18 -20.45
C GLU A 3 6.72 6.17 -20.59
N ASP A 4 6.01 5.53 -19.67
CA ASP A 4 4.54 5.50 -19.67
C ASP A 4 3.93 6.88 -19.39
N ALA A 5 4.69 7.84 -18.91
CA ALA A 5 4.23 9.18 -18.59
C ALA A 5 4.39 10.19 -19.74
N LYS A 6 5.02 9.83 -20.85
CA LYS A 6 5.17 10.72 -21.99
C LYS A 6 3.92 10.78 -22.84
N ILE A 7 3.57 11.98 -23.30
CA ILE A 7 2.48 12.21 -24.25
C ILE A 7 3.10 12.57 -25.61
N ASP A 8 2.67 11.87 -26.65
CA ASP A 8 3.05 12.19 -28.02
C ASP A 8 2.03 13.17 -28.60
N ASP A 9 2.44 14.43 -28.75
CA ASP A 9 1.59 15.48 -29.29
C ASP A 9 1.27 15.29 -30.78
N VAL A 10 2.06 14.47 -31.48
CA VAL A 10 1.87 14.20 -32.92
C VAL A 10 0.78 13.17 -33.16
N ASP A 11 0.57 12.25 -32.22
CA ASP A 11 -0.39 11.14 -32.34
C ASP A 11 -1.32 11.05 -31.14
N LEU A 12 -2.19 12.04 -30.99
CA LEU A 12 -3.14 12.12 -29.88
C LEU A 12 -4.17 10.99 -29.88
N ASP A 13 -4.52 10.45 -31.02
CA ASP A 13 -5.51 9.37 -31.10
C ASP A 13 -4.95 8.08 -30.53
N THR A 14 -3.69 7.75 -30.85
CA THR A 14 -3.00 6.61 -30.26
C THR A 14 -2.78 6.80 -28.78
N GLU A 15 -2.37 7.99 -28.34
CA GLU A 15 -2.19 8.31 -26.92
C GLU A 15 -3.53 8.21 -26.15
N SER A 16 -4.63 8.66 -26.76
CA SER A 16 -5.96 8.53 -26.16
C SER A 16 -6.37 7.07 -25.95
N LEU A 17 -6.03 6.18 -26.87
CA LEU A 17 -6.30 4.74 -26.75
C LEU A 17 -5.39 4.08 -25.71
N ASN A 18 -4.16 4.58 -25.53
CA ASN A 18 -3.21 4.05 -24.56
C ASN A 18 -3.59 4.39 -23.11
N VAL A 19 -4.27 5.50 -22.87
CA VAL A 19 -4.65 5.91 -21.50
C VAL A 19 -5.47 4.85 -20.75
N PRO A 20 -6.55 4.27 -21.34
CA PRO A 20 -7.30 3.20 -20.68
C PRO A 20 -6.46 1.95 -20.43
N VAL A 21 -5.55 1.61 -21.32
CA VAL A 21 -4.64 0.45 -21.17
C VAL A 21 -3.69 0.68 -20.01
N LEU A 22 -3.06 1.84 -19.92
CA LEU A 22 -2.19 2.19 -18.81
C LEU A 22 -2.96 2.23 -17.48
N HIS A 23 -4.13 2.82 -17.48
CA HIS A 23 -4.97 2.88 -16.29
C HIS A 23 -5.33 1.48 -15.79
N GLY A 24 -5.71 0.57 -16.70
CA GLY A 24 -6.01 -0.82 -16.35
C GLY A 24 -4.81 -1.55 -15.76
N LYS A 25 -3.61 -1.34 -16.34
CA LYS A 25 -2.37 -1.93 -15.85
C LYS A 25 -2.07 -1.50 -14.40
N TYR A 26 -2.11 -0.20 -14.12
CA TYR A 26 -1.81 0.33 -12.80
C TYR A 26 -2.94 0.08 -11.80
N LEU A 27 -4.18 0.02 -12.24
CA LEU A 27 -5.32 -0.35 -11.41
C LEU A 27 -5.16 -1.76 -10.86
N LYS A 28 -4.75 -2.71 -11.71
CA LYS A 28 -4.46 -4.09 -11.29
C LYS A 28 -3.34 -4.13 -10.25
N LEU A 29 -2.23 -3.45 -10.52
CA LEU A 29 -1.11 -3.35 -9.58
C LEU A 29 -1.54 -2.71 -8.26
N PHE A 30 -2.33 -1.65 -8.33
CA PHE A 30 -2.85 -0.96 -7.15
C PHE A 30 -3.64 -1.90 -6.25
N TYR A 31 -4.57 -2.66 -6.80
CA TYR A 31 -5.36 -3.60 -6.00
C TYR A 31 -4.53 -4.76 -5.46
N GLU A 32 -3.55 -5.27 -6.21
CA GLU A 32 -2.64 -6.29 -5.73
C GLU A 32 -1.82 -5.80 -4.52
N GLN A 33 -1.28 -4.60 -4.61
CA GLN A 33 -0.49 -4.02 -3.53
C GLN A 33 -1.36 -3.61 -2.33
N LYS A 34 -2.57 -3.14 -2.58
CA LYS A 34 -3.54 -2.83 -1.53
C LYS A 34 -3.96 -4.09 -0.76
N LEU A 35 -4.13 -5.21 -1.45
CA LEU A 35 -4.42 -6.49 -0.81
C LEU A 35 -3.25 -6.96 0.07
N LYS A 36 -2.02 -6.79 -0.41
CA LYS A 36 -0.81 -7.09 0.38
C LYS A 36 -0.76 -6.26 1.66
N LEU A 37 -1.07 -4.97 1.57
CA LEU A 37 -1.16 -4.08 2.74
C LEU A 37 -2.21 -4.58 3.73
N LYS A 38 -3.36 -5.01 3.24
CA LYS A 38 -4.44 -5.54 4.08
C LYS A 38 -4.00 -6.80 4.83
N LYS A 39 -3.24 -7.68 4.18
CA LYS A 39 -2.65 -8.86 4.82
C LYS A 39 -1.72 -8.47 5.96
N TYR A 40 -0.85 -7.49 5.76
CA TYR A 40 0.02 -6.98 6.82
C TYR A 40 -0.78 -6.40 8.00
N LYS A 41 -1.85 -5.67 7.72
CA LYS A 41 -2.72 -5.13 8.78
C LYS A 41 -3.40 -6.22 9.60
N ILE A 42 -3.79 -7.31 8.97
CA ILE A 42 -4.34 -8.49 9.65
C ILE A 42 -3.25 -9.15 10.53
N GLN A 43 -2.05 -9.32 9.99
CA GLN A 43 -0.91 -9.84 10.75
C GLN A 43 -0.58 -8.95 11.95
N TYR A 44 -0.66 -7.64 11.79
CA TYR A 44 -0.45 -6.68 12.86
C TYR A 44 -1.44 -6.91 14.03
N LYS A 45 -2.72 -7.05 13.72
CA LYS A 45 -3.75 -7.28 14.74
C LYS A 45 -3.50 -8.60 15.49
N SER A 46 -3.16 -9.65 14.76
CA SER A 46 -2.86 -10.97 15.33
C SER A 46 -1.61 -10.91 16.20
N LEU A 47 -0.54 -10.32 15.72
CA LEU A 47 0.70 -10.18 16.48
C LEU A 47 0.52 -9.31 17.72
N ASN A 48 -0.22 -8.21 17.59
CA ASN A 48 -0.49 -7.32 18.71
C ASN A 48 -1.22 -8.06 19.85
N LYS A 49 -2.18 -8.91 19.50
CA LYS A 49 -2.89 -9.73 20.48
C LYS A 49 -1.95 -10.71 21.18
N VAL A 50 -1.14 -11.42 20.41
CA VAL A 50 -0.18 -12.40 20.94
C VAL A 50 0.85 -11.72 21.85
N LEU A 51 1.43 -10.61 21.39
CA LEU A 51 2.41 -9.88 22.19
C LEU A 51 1.81 -9.25 23.44
N SER A 52 0.57 -8.79 23.36
CA SER A 52 -0.15 -8.30 24.55
C SER A 52 -0.28 -9.39 25.61
N GLU A 53 -0.69 -10.57 25.21
CA GLU A 53 -0.78 -11.72 26.12
C GLU A 53 0.60 -12.13 26.65
N TYR A 54 1.61 -12.13 25.79
CA TYR A 54 2.97 -12.49 26.17
C TYR A 54 3.56 -11.53 27.21
N TYR A 55 3.50 -10.24 26.97
CA TYR A 55 4.08 -9.25 27.88
C TYR A 55 3.27 -9.05 29.17
N ARG A 56 2.00 -9.43 29.18
CA ARG A 56 1.19 -9.48 30.41
C ARG A 56 1.44 -10.73 31.23
N GLY A 57 2.26 -11.66 30.74
CA GLY A 57 2.56 -12.91 31.44
C GLY A 57 1.44 -13.95 31.35
N GLU A 58 0.50 -13.79 30.42
CA GLU A 58 -0.62 -14.73 30.25
C GLU A 58 -0.25 -15.98 29.45
N LEU A 59 0.81 -15.91 28.63
CA LEU A 59 1.33 -17.04 27.85
C LEU A 59 2.35 -17.81 28.70
N ASN A 60 1.87 -18.75 29.51
CA ASN A 60 2.71 -19.56 30.39
C ASN A 60 2.87 -21.01 29.91
N ASN A 61 2.05 -21.45 28.95
CA ASN A 61 2.09 -22.81 28.45
C ASN A 61 3.32 -23.03 27.58
N PRO A 62 4.20 -24.03 27.90
CA PRO A 62 5.38 -24.29 27.07
C PRO A 62 5.10 -24.56 25.59
N GLU A 63 3.95 -25.16 25.28
CA GLU A 63 3.57 -25.43 23.89
C GLU A 63 3.25 -24.14 23.13
N ASP A 64 2.54 -23.21 23.75
CA ASP A 64 2.22 -21.91 23.15
C ASP A 64 3.47 -21.07 22.94
N LEU A 65 4.38 -21.07 23.92
CA LEU A 65 5.66 -20.38 23.82
C LEU A 65 6.53 -20.96 22.70
N LYS A 66 6.53 -22.26 22.55
CA LYS A 66 7.25 -22.95 21.47
C LYS A 66 6.70 -22.58 20.10
N GLN A 67 5.37 -22.45 19.97
CA GLN A 67 4.73 -22.06 18.71
C GLN A 67 5.14 -20.65 18.27
N ILE A 68 5.28 -19.73 19.21
CA ILE A 68 5.74 -18.35 18.89
C ILE A 68 7.25 -18.20 18.93
N GLY A 69 8.00 -19.25 19.29
CA GLY A 69 9.46 -19.25 19.32
C GLY A 69 10.08 -18.34 20.36
N ARG A 70 9.44 -18.21 21.52
CA ARG A 70 9.88 -17.31 22.59
C ARG A 70 10.09 -18.04 23.89
N ASP A 71 11.01 -17.50 24.70
CA ASP A 71 11.21 -17.93 26.07
C ASP A 71 10.13 -17.34 27.00
N PRO A 72 9.89 -17.94 28.17
CA PRO A 72 8.94 -17.40 29.12
C PRO A 72 9.28 -15.96 29.50
N TRP A 73 8.26 -15.10 29.53
CA TRP A 73 8.42 -13.71 29.97
C TRP A 73 8.25 -13.63 31.49
N GLU A 74 9.34 -13.35 32.18
CA GLU A 74 9.39 -13.37 33.62
C GLU A 74 9.27 -11.99 34.27
N LYS A 75 9.43 -10.93 33.48
CA LYS A 75 9.36 -9.56 34.00
C LYS A 75 7.92 -9.15 34.24
N HIS A 76 7.65 -8.59 35.42
CA HIS A 76 6.35 -7.99 35.69
C HIS A 76 6.25 -6.62 35.00
N VAL A 77 5.27 -6.47 34.15
CA VAL A 77 5.01 -5.23 33.40
C VAL A 77 3.64 -4.69 33.82
N LEU A 78 3.58 -3.41 34.17
CA LEU A 78 2.33 -2.76 34.46
C LEU A 78 1.46 -2.73 33.21
N LYS A 79 0.16 -2.88 33.37
CA LYS A 79 -0.81 -2.90 32.26
C LYS A 79 -0.67 -1.68 31.36
N ALA A 80 -0.40 -0.51 31.93
CA ALA A 80 -0.19 0.73 31.19
C ALA A 80 1.10 0.74 30.34
N ASP A 81 2.08 -0.10 30.67
CA ASP A 81 3.39 -0.13 30.01
C ASP A 81 3.49 -1.20 28.92
N VAL A 82 2.52 -2.09 28.81
CA VAL A 82 2.52 -3.20 27.85
C VAL A 82 2.68 -2.70 26.42
N SER A 83 2.02 -1.60 26.06
CA SER A 83 2.11 -1.02 24.71
C SER A 83 3.52 -0.63 24.33
N GLN A 84 4.33 -0.13 25.25
CA GLN A 84 5.72 0.25 25.01
C GLN A 84 6.59 -0.98 24.70
N TYR A 85 6.35 -2.10 25.39
CA TYR A 85 7.06 -3.36 25.12
C TYR A 85 6.68 -3.94 23.76
N ILE A 86 5.41 -3.83 23.38
CA ILE A 86 4.95 -4.25 22.03
C ILE A 86 5.60 -3.40 20.95
N GLU A 87 5.59 -2.09 21.10
CA GLU A 87 6.20 -1.16 20.14
C GLU A 87 7.69 -1.39 19.96
N GLY A 88 8.39 -1.76 21.04
CA GLY A 88 9.82 -2.05 21.02
C GLY A 88 10.17 -3.49 20.65
N ASP A 89 9.18 -4.35 20.49
CA ASP A 89 9.42 -5.75 20.10
C ASP A 89 9.93 -5.84 18.68
N GLN A 90 11.02 -6.59 18.46
CA GLN A 90 11.67 -6.64 17.17
C GLN A 90 10.76 -7.21 16.07
N GLU A 91 9.97 -8.22 16.37
CA GLU A 91 9.03 -8.79 15.41
C GLU A 91 7.96 -7.77 15.01
N MET A 92 7.47 -7.00 15.97
CA MET A 92 6.52 -5.92 15.72
C MET A 92 7.15 -4.78 14.92
N VAL A 93 8.38 -4.38 15.26
CA VAL A 93 9.13 -3.35 14.51
C VAL A 93 9.29 -3.77 13.05
N ASP A 94 9.67 -5.01 12.80
CA ASP A 94 9.84 -5.53 11.44
C ASP A 94 8.51 -5.50 10.65
N LEU A 95 7.43 -5.92 11.29
CA LEU A 95 6.11 -5.92 10.66
C LEU A 95 5.62 -4.49 10.37
N VAL A 96 5.75 -3.56 11.30
CA VAL A 96 5.38 -2.16 11.12
C VAL A 96 6.19 -1.52 10.01
N THR A 97 7.48 -1.83 9.93
CA THR A 97 8.34 -1.34 8.84
C THR A 97 7.84 -1.80 7.47
N ARG A 98 7.45 -3.07 7.35
CA ARG A 98 6.86 -3.60 6.12
C ARG A 98 5.53 -2.92 5.78
N MET A 99 4.70 -2.67 6.79
CA MET A 99 3.42 -1.97 6.61
C MET A 99 3.62 -0.55 6.09
N VAL A 100 4.52 0.20 6.70
CA VAL A 100 4.82 1.58 6.29
C VAL A 100 5.35 1.62 4.86
N TYR A 101 6.27 0.72 4.51
CA TYR A 101 6.76 0.59 3.14
C TYR A 101 5.61 0.31 2.17
N GLN A 102 4.75 -0.63 2.51
CA GLN A 102 3.64 -1.04 1.65
C GLN A 102 2.60 0.09 1.50
N GLU A 103 2.37 0.89 2.52
CA GLU A 103 1.51 2.08 2.45
C GLU A 103 2.07 3.08 1.43
N GLN A 104 3.39 3.26 1.40
CA GLN A 104 4.03 4.14 0.43
C GLN A 104 3.89 3.61 -1.01
N VAL A 105 4.01 2.30 -1.21
CA VAL A 105 3.81 1.68 -2.52
C VAL A 105 2.39 1.91 -3.02
N VAL A 106 1.39 1.71 -2.17
CA VAL A 106 -0.03 1.92 -2.51
C VAL A 106 -0.28 3.40 -2.84
N SER A 107 0.25 4.30 -2.04
CA SER A 107 0.12 5.73 -2.25
C SER A 107 0.76 6.19 -3.56
N LEU A 108 1.94 5.67 -3.89
CA LEU A 108 2.61 5.96 -5.16
C LEU A 108 1.78 5.52 -6.36
N LEU A 109 1.22 4.32 -6.32
CA LEU A 109 0.36 3.81 -7.39
C LEU A 109 -0.90 4.65 -7.56
N GLU A 110 -1.49 5.10 -6.45
CA GLU A 110 -2.65 6.00 -6.47
C GLU A 110 -2.30 7.32 -7.18
N ASP A 111 -1.15 7.89 -6.87
CA ASP A 111 -0.68 9.12 -7.50
C ASP A 111 -0.40 8.93 -9.01
N ILE A 112 0.17 7.79 -9.38
CA ILE A 112 0.38 7.44 -10.80
C ILE A 112 -0.96 7.35 -11.54
N MET A 113 -1.96 6.71 -10.94
CA MET A 113 -3.30 6.59 -11.53
C MET A 113 -3.97 7.95 -11.72
N LYS A 114 -3.84 8.85 -10.74
CA LYS A 114 -4.33 10.23 -10.84
C LYS A 114 -3.63 10.97 -11.99
N SER A 115 -2.32 10.80 -12.13
CA SER A 115 -1.55 11.39 -13.21
C SER A 115 -2.02 10.90 -14.58
N ILE A 116 -2.29 9.59 -14.72
CA ILE A 116 -2.80 9.01 -15.96
C ILE A 116 -4.18 9.57 -16.30
N ASN A 117 -5.06 9.69 -15.33
CA ASN A 117 -6.39 10.26 -15.51
C ASN A 117 -6.32 11.73 -15.97
N ASN A 118 -5.42 12.52 -15.38
CA ASN A 118 -5.20 13.90 -15.79
C ASN A 118 -4.68 13.99 -17.23
N ARG A 119 -3.79 13.10 -17.65
CA ARG A 119 -3.32 13.01 -19.04
C ARG A 119 -4.47 12.72 -19.98
N GLY A 120 -5.34 11.78 -19.64
CA GLY A 120 -6.55 11.49 -20.42
C GLY A 120 -7.43 12.72 -20.60
N PHE A 121 -7.58 13.50 -19.56
CA PHE A 121 -8.33 14.75 -19.60
C PHE A 121 -7.70 15.76 -20.56
N HIS A 122 -6.38 15.94 -20.48
CA HIS A 122 -5.65 16.84 -21.37
C HIS A 122 -5.69 16.40 -22.84
N ILE A 123 -5.57 15.10 -23.09
CA ILE A 123 -5.65 14.55 -24.45
C ILE A 123 -7.04 14.78 -25.04
N ASN A 124 -8.10 14.54 -24.31
CA ASN A 124 -9.47 14.77 -24.74
C ASN A 124 -9.73 16.24 -25.03
N ALA A 125 -9.23 17.13 -24.19
CA ALA A 125 -9.33 18.57 -24.43
C ALA A 125 -8.61 18.98 -25.71
N ALA A 126 -7.42 18.44 -25.98
CA ALA A 126 -6.66 18.70 -27.21
C ALA A 126 -7.39 18.18 -28.44
N ILE A 127 -7.99 17.00 -28.39
CA ILE A 127 -8.79 16.43 -29.49
C ILE A 127 -10.01 17.31 -29.76
N ASN A 128 -10.73 17.74 -28.74
CA ASN A 128 -11.88 18.62 -28.90
C ASN A 128 -11.50 19.96 -29.47
N TRP A 129 -10.37 20.53 -29.08
CA TRP A 129 -9.84 21.76 -29.65
C TRP A 129 -9.54 21.61 -31.14
N ARG A 130 -8.91 20.49 -31.53
CA ARG A 130 -8.66 20.19 -32.97
C ARG A 130 -9.94 20.11 -33.76
N LYS A 131 -10.98 19.46 -33.26
CA LYS A 131 -12.27 19.37 -33.91
C LYS A 131 -12.89 20.74 -34.13
N LEU A 132 -12.85 21.60 -33.13
CA LEU A 132 -13.36 22.97 -33.23
C LEU A 132 -12.60 23.78 -34.27
N THR A 133 -11.28 23.67 -34.33
CA THR A 133 -10.46 24.43 -35.27
C THR A 133 -10.53 23.89 -36.71
N GLN A 134 -10.75 22.60 -36.90
CA GLN A 134 -10.87 21.97 -38.22
C GLN A 134 -12.23 22.15 -38.86
N PHE A 135 -13.30 22.10 -38.08
CA PHE A 135 -14.65 22.12 -38.57
C PHE A 135 -15.37 23.45 -38.40
N GLY A 136 -14.62 24.47 -38.09
CA GLY A 136 -15.20 25.66 -38.33
C GLY A 136 -15.67 26.52 -37.43
N VAL A 137 -15.25 26.62 -36.87
CA VAL A 137 -15.97 27.76 -36.41
C VAL A 137 -15.32 29.04 -36.37
#